data_69c2f75ac67d07203778f7f1b1f35cc2
#
_entry.id   69c2f75ac67d07203778f7f1b1f35cc2
#
_cell.length_a   1.000
_cell.length_b   1.000
_cell.length_c   1.000
_cell.angle_alpha   90.00
_cell.angle_beta   90.00
_cell.angle_gamma   90.00
#
_symmetry.space_group_name_H-M   'P 1'
#
loop_
_entity.id
_entity.type
_entity.pdbx_description
1 polymer ?
#
loop_
_entity_poly.entity_id
_entity_poly.type
_entity_poly.pdbx_seq_one_letter_code
_entity_poly.pdbx_strand_id
1 'polypeptide(L)'
;MARLARVEVFAADEIAIVHVMNRTVRRCFLLGDDPFSGKNFDHRKQWLDEQLIHQARHFGIDLLCQAILSNHFHLVLRSRPDVVAEWEDAEVARRWLMLCPERRDKNGKPEDPSEFELNHVRKDKGRLKIIRSRLSDLSWWMRLLSQNIAQRANKEDGELGKVWQARYRAVRLLDETAILACAAYVDLNPIRAALADTIEGSDFTSAQKRCHDVQAKLSVGGVQCPVDADTTDDDAGDVQVSNGRVNPLSDQARQESPVGDMGYNGGRHLAPVELRGGSSTTGPCVHKRGARCSNKGFLPISTAEYLSLLDWTARQTRSGKRGSTPKQFAPLFDRLGISAEIWCRLVKDFGKLFSVVAGQPQRIDEHRSKSTSRRYRTRQETRELLAPA
;
A
#
# COMPACT_ATOMS: atom_id res chain seq x y z
N MET A 1 -15.75 1.53 25.42
CA MET A 1 -16.84 1.85 24.47
C MET A 1 -16.90 0.81 23.36
N ALA A 2 -18.09 0.35 22.98
CA ALA A 2 -18.26 -0.56 21.84
C ALA A 2 -17.76 0.12 20.54
N ARG A 3 -17.06 -0.65 19.69
CA ARG A 3 -16.62 -0.16 18.38
C ARG A 3 -17.83 0.02 17.47
N LEU A 4 -17.81 1.05 16.61
CA LEU A 4 -18.82 1.26 15.57
C LEU A 4 -18.97 0.03 14.68
N ALA A 5 -20.18 -0.20 14.19
CA ALA A 5 -20.38 -1.08 13.06
C ALA A 5 -19.65 -0.47 11.83
N ARG A 6 -19.08 -1.29 10.98
CA ARG A 6 -18.24 -0.79 9.88
C ARG A 6 -19.04 -0.07 8.81
N VAL A 7 -20.26 -0.49 8.60
CA VAL A 7 -21.22 0.21 7.73
C VAL A 7 -21.44 1.65 8.16
N GLU A 8 -21.19 1.97 9.43
CA GLU A 8 -21.25 3.35 9.94
C GLU A 8 -19.98 4.15 9.65
N VAL A 9 -18.87 3.50 9.29
CA VAL A 9 -17.56 4.15 8.96
C VAL A 9 -17.44 4.37 7.46
N PHE A 10 -17.86 3.39 6.66
CA PHE A 10 -17.90 3.44 5.20
C PHE A 10 -18.96 2.48 4.68
N ALA A 11 -19.67 2.88 3.63
CA ALA A 11 -20.62 2.02 2.93
C ALA A 11 -19.88 1.13 1.90
N ALA A 12 -20.47 -0.02 1.57
CA ALA A 12 -19.85 -0.96 0.63
C ALA A 12 -19.89 -0.47 -0.84
N ASP A 13 -20.80 0.44 -1.13
CA ASP A 13 -21.08 1.00 -2.45
C ASP A 13 -20.43 2.38 -2.69
N GLU A 14 -19.69 2.89 -1.71
CA GLU A 14 -18.99 4.17 -1.85
C GLU A 14 -17.49 4.02 -2.03
N ILE A 15 -16.89 4.98 -2.73
CA ILE A 15 -15.44 5.12 -2.79
C ILE A 15 -14.97 5.77 -1.48
N ALA A 16 -14.30 5.00 -0.64
CA ALA A 16 -13.78 5.48 0.64
C ALA A 16 -12.30 5.16 0.78
N ILE A 17 -11.53 6.11 1.30
CA ILE A 17 -10.14 5.89 1.71
C ILE A 17 -10.12 5.68 3.22
N VAL A 18 -9.57 4.54 3.65
CA VAL A 18 -9.63 4.11 5.04
C VAL A 18 -8.27 3.62 5.50
N HIS A 19 -7.79 4.16 6.60
CA HIS A 19 -6.67 3.58 7.33
C HIS A 19 -7.16 2.43 8.20
N VAL A 20 -6.61 1.25 8.02
CA VAL A 20 -6.90 0.08 8.84
C VAL A 20 -5.66 -0.38 9.59
N MET A 21 -5.85 -0.87 10.80
CA MET A 21 -4.79 -1.41 11.65
C MET A 21 -5.29 -2.66 12.35
N ASN A 22 -4.50 -3.72 12.34
CA ASN A 22 -4.73 -4.89 13.17
C ASN A 22 -3.50 -5.20 14.03
N ARG A 23 -3.72 -5.76 15.20
CA ARG A 23 -2.67 -6.06 16.18
C ARG A 23 -2.80 -7.47 16.69
N THR A 24 -1.67 -8.12 16.94
CA THR A 24 -1.59 -9.43 17.55
C THR A 24 -2.14 -9.44 18.98
N VAL A 25 -2.60 -10.59 19.42
CA VAL A 25 -3.11 -10.79 20.77
C VAL A 25 -2.05 -10.42 21.80
N ARG A 26 -2.46 -9.77 22.90
CA ARG A 26 -1.58 -9.32 24.00
C ARG A 26 -0.35 -8.53 23.57
N ARG A 27 -0.30 -8.05 22.32
CA ARG A 27 0.85 -7.39 21.68
C ARG A 27 2.08 -8.30 21.54
N CYS A 28 1.89 -9.63 21.54
CA CYS A 28 2.99 -10.56 21.29
C CYS A 28 3.65 -10.28 19.93
N PHE A 29 4.95 -10.53 19.82
CA PHE A 29 5.73 -10.29 18.60
C PHE A 29 5.58 -11.43 17.59
N LEU A 30 4.33 -11.81 17.28
CA LEU A 30 4.01 -12.94 16.39
C LEU A 30 4.36 -12.71 14.91
N LEU A 31 4.90 -11.53 14.57
CA LEU A 31 5.33 -11.14 13.23
C LEU A 31 6.80 -10.67 13.20
N GLY A 32 7.60 -10.99 14.19
CA GLY A 32 8.99 -10.52 14.27
C GLY A 32 9.77 -11.22 15.38
N ASP A 33 10.90 -10.65 15.77
CA ASP A 33 11.65 -11.13 16.92
C ASP A 33 10.84 -10.99 18.19
N ASP A 34 10.64 -12.12 18.87
CA ASP A 34 9.98 -12.12 20.16
C ASP A 34 11.02 -12.18 21.28
N PRO A 35 11.23 -11.07 22.01
CA PRO A 35 12.24 -10.98 23.06
C PRO A 35 11.94 -11.87 24.27
N PHE A 36 10.71 -12.37 24.40
CA PHE A 36 10.31 -13.21 25.53
C PHE A 36 10.57 -14.70 25.26
N SER A 37 10.28 -15.19 24.06
CA SER A 37 10.51 -16.58 23.68
C SER A 37 11.84 -16.81 22.96
N GLY A 38 12.51 -15.75 22.51
CA GLY A 38 13.72 -15.81 21.67
C GLY A 38 13.44 -16.34 20.25
N LYS A 39 12.18 -16.51 19.85
CA LYS A 39 11.80 -16.98 18.51
C LYS A 39 11.73 -15.82 17.53
N ASN A 40 12.18 -16.05 16.30
CA ASN A 40 12.03 -15.12 15.18
C ASN A 40 10.85 -15.56 14.30
N PHE A 41 9.90 -14.64 14.09
CA PHE A 41 8.73 -14.80 13.24
C PHE A 41 8.71 -13.85 12.03
N ASP A 42 9.86 -13.31 11.61
CA ASP A 42 9.95 -12.35 10.51
C ASP A 42 9.41 -12.90 9.18
N HIS A 43 9.56 -14.20 8.94
CA HIS A 43 8.99 -14.86 7.78
C HIS A 43 7.46 -14.69 7.66
N ARG A 44 6.75 -14.44 8.77
CA ARG A 44 5.30 -14.16 8.75
C ARG A 44 4.97 -12.78 8.20
N LYS A 45 5.90 -11.81 8.24
CA LYS A 45 5.76 -10.53 7.52
C LYS A 45 5.72 -10.77 6.03
N GLN A 46 6.54 -11.69 5.53
CA GLN A 46 6.54 -12.08 4.12
C GLN A 46 5.19 -12.71 3.73
N TRP A 47 4.60 -13.57 4.56
CA TRP A 47 3.25 -14.11 4.30
C TRP A 47 2.18 -13.02 4.19
N LEU A 48 2.25 -12.01 5.06
CA LEU A 48 1.37 -10.84 4.98
C LEU A 48 1.57 -10.09 3.66
N ASP A 49 2.81 -9.83 3.28
CA ASP A 49 3.15 -9.11 2.05
C ASP A 49 2.67 -9.88 0.81
N GLU A 50 2.93 -11.18 0.73
CA GLU A 50 2.44 -12.07 -0.34
C GLU A 50 0.89 -12.06 -0.43
N GLN A 51 0.23 -12.10 0.72
CA GLN A 51 -1.24 -12.06 0.77
C GLN A 51 -1.78 -10.70 0.34
N LEU A 52 -1.11 -9.59 0.68
CA LEU A 52 -1.47 -8.25 0.23
C LEU A 52 -1.32 -8.11 -1.29
N ILE A 53 -0.24 -8.62 -1.87
CA ILE A 53 -0.01 -8.66 -3.33
C ILE A 53 -1.13 -9.46 -4.01
N HIS A 54 -1.45 -10.65 -3.48
CA HIS A 54 -2.52 -11.48 -4.01
C HIS A 54 -3.88 -10.79 -3.95
N GLN A 55 -4.22 -10.16 -2.81
CA GLN A 55 -5.49 -9.46 -2.65
C GLN A 55 -5.57 -8.20 -3.53
N ALA A 56 -4.50 -7.42 -3.66
CA ALA A 56 -4.46 -6.23 -4.52
C ALA A 56 -4.75 -6.57 -5.99
N ARG A 57 -4.35 -7.75 -6.44
CA ARG A 57 -4.61 -8.26 -7.80
C ARG A 57 -6.08 -8.59 -8.03
N HIS A 58 -6.78 -9.10 -7.02
CA HIS A 58 -8.10 -9.74 -7.23
C HIS A 58 -9.28 -8.95 -6.65
N PHE A 59 -9.09 -8.12 -5.64
CA PHE A 59 -10.12 -7.22 -5.14
C PHE A 59 -10.24 -5.94 -5.98
N GLY A 60 -11.42 -5.34 -5.98
CA GLY A 60 -11.66 -3.97 -6.42
C GLY A 60 -11.29 -2.97 -5.31
N ILE A 61 -10.08 -3.06 -4.81
CA ILE A 61 -9.57 -2.23 -3.72
C ILE A 61 -8.13 -1.88 -4.03
N ASP A 62 -7.81 -0.58 -4.00
CA ASP A 62 -6.44 -0.11 -4.13
C ASP A 62 -5.74 -0.17 -2.77
N LEU A 63 -4.55 -0.73 -2.72
CA LEU A 63 -3.63 -0.62 -1.60
C LEU A 63 -2.76 0.61 -1.81
N LEU A 64 -2.98 1.64 -0.99
CA LEU A 64 -2.28 2.92 -1.09
C LEU A 64 -0.97 2.90 -0.31
N CYS A 65 -1.02 2.47 0.95
CA CYS A 65 0.16 2.34 1.81
C CYS A 65 0.06 1.10 2.67
N GLN A 66 1.23 0.55 3.03
CA GLN A 66 1.37 -0.55 3.99
C GLN A 66 2.58 -0.35 4.88
N ALA A 67 2.49 -0.83 6.11
CA ALA A 67 3.62 -1.05 7.01
C ALA A 67 3.32 -2.28 7.88
N ILE A 68 4.20 -3.27 7.88
CA ILE A 68 4.08 -4.50 8.65
C ILE A 68 5.18 -4.49 9.70
N LEU A 69 4.78 -4.48 10.98
CA LEU A 69 5.67 -4.45 12.13
C LEU A 69 5.60 -5.79 12.89
N SER A 70 6.44 -5.95 13.90
CA SER A 70 6.58 -7.22 14.63
C SER A 70 5.31 -7.68 15.37
N ASN A 71 4.36 -6.79 15.68
CA ASN A 71 3.14 -7.14 16.42
C ASN A 71 1.86 -6.45 15.92
N HIS A 72 1.93 -5.74 14.80
CA HIS A 72 0.77 -5.12 14.16
C HIS A 72 1.12 -4.69 12.74
N PHE A 73 0.08 -4.38 11.96
CA PHE A 73 0.26 -3.80 10.64
C PHE A 73 -0.72 -2.65 10.41
N HIS A 74 -0.34 -1.75 9.52
CA HIS A 74 -1.12 -0.64 9.04
C HIS A 74 -1.29 -0.73 7.52
N LEU A 75 -2.50 -0.46 7.03
CA LEU A 75 -2.78 -0.34 5.61
C LEU A 75 -3.61 0.93 5.37
N VAL A 76 -3.38 1.59 4.26
CA VAL A 76 -4.30 2.59 3.71
C VAL A 76 -4.92 1.99 2.45
N LEU A 77 -6.23 1.81 2.47
CA LEU A 77 -7.00 1.14 1.43
C LEU A 77 -8.03 2.10 0.84
N ARG A 78 -8.28 1.99 -0.47
CA ARG A 78 -9.36 2.71 -1.15
C ARG A 78 -10.29 1.69 -1.80
N SER A 79 -11.58 1.68 -1.39
CA SER A 79 -12.62 0.87 -2.05
C SER A 79 -12.92 1.43 -3.44
N ARG A 80 -13.12 0.54 -4.41
CA ARG A 80 -13.37 0.89 -5.81
C ARG A 80 -14.57 0.13 -6.38
N PRO A 81 -15.78 0.37 -5.83
CA PRO A 81 -17.00 -0.23 -6.36
C PRO A 81 -17.29 0.22 -7.80
N ASP A 82 -16.84 1.42 -8.19
CA ASP A 82 -16.90 1.94 -9.56
C ASP A 82 -16.15 1.03 -10.55
N VAL A 83 -14.93 0.60 -10.21
CA VAL A 83 -14.16 -0.33 -11.05
C VAL A 83 -14.79 -1.72 -11.09
N VAL A 84 -15.29 -2.20 -9.96
CA VAL A 84 -15.95 -3.51 -9.87
C VAL A 84 -17.26 -3.55 -10.68
N ALA A 85 -17.96 -2.42 -10.78
CA ALA A 85 -19.16 -2.30 -11.58
C ALA A 85 -18.92 -2.57 -13.08
N GLU A 86 -17.74 -2.16 -13.59
CA GLU A 86 -17.33 -2.34 -14.98
C GLU A 86 -16.84 -3.74 -15.32
N TRP A 87 -16.62 -4.61 -14.32
CA TRP A 87 -16.15 -5.97 -14.58
C TRP A 87 -17.27 -6.85 -15.13
N GLU A 88 -16.94 -7.62 -16.14
CA GLU A 88 -17.83 -8.65 -16.65
C GLU A 88 -18.05 -9.75 -15.60
N ASP A 89 -19.16 -10.46 -15.72
CA ASP A 89 -19.54 -11.55 -14.81
C ASP A 89 -18.48 -12.66 -14.74
N ALA A 90 -17.79 -12.94 -15.86
CA ALA A 90 -16.68 -13.89 -15.90
C ALA A 90 -15.49 -13.44 -15.08
N GLU A 91 -15.13 -12.15 -15.17
CA GLU A 91 -14.03 -11.58 -14.40
C GLU A 91 -14.36 -11.53 -12.90
N VAL A 92 -15.60 -11.18 -12.54
CA VAL A 92 -16.08 -11.23 -11.15
C VAL A 92 -15.98 -12.66 -10.59
N ALA A 93 -16.41 -13.65 -11.34
CA ALA A 93 -16.33 -15.07 -10.95
C ALA A 93 -14.87 -15.51 -10.79
N ARG A 94 -14.00 -15.20 -11.77
CA ARG A 94 -12.58 -15.53 -11.73
C ARG A 94 -11.88 -14.94 -10.54
N ARG A 95 -12.04 -13.64 -10.30
CA ARG A 95 -11.42 -12.94 -9.16
C ARG A 95 -11.86 -13.51 -7.82
N TRP A 96 -13.15 -13.83 -7.70
CA TRP A 96 -13.65 -14.45 -6.48
C TRP A 96 -13.06 -15.83 -6.22
N LEU A 97 -12.98 -16.68 -7.24
CA LEU A 97 -12.40 -18.02 -7.14
C LEU A 97 -10.89 -17.99 -6.87
N MET A 98 -10.18 -16.96 -7.34
CA MET A 98 -8.78 -16.75 -6.95
C MET A 98 -8.64 -16.33 -5.49
N LEU A 99 -9.58 -15.59 -4.92
CA LEU A 99 -9.58 -15.19 -3.49
C LEU A 99 -10.08 -16.29 -2.57
N CYS A 100 -11.08 -17.05 -3.00
CA CYS A 100 -11.73 -18.14 -2.30
C CYS A 100 -11.70 -19.41 -3.17
N PRO A 101 -10.51 -20.01 -3.37
CA PRO A 101 -10.32 -21.10 -4.32
C PRO A 101 -10.99 -22.37 -3.85
N GLU A 102 -11.59 -23.10 -4.80
CA GLU A 102 -12.09 -24.46 -4.61
C GLU A 102 -10.93 -25.47 -4.73
N ARG A 103 -9.93 -25.17 -5.59
CA ARG A 103 -8.75 -25.99 -5.80
C ARG A 103 -7.46 -25.22 -5.53
N ARG A 104 -6.45 -25.95 -5.07
CA ARG A 104 -5.12 -25.40 -4.81
C ARG A 104 -4.07 -26.36 -5.38
N ASP A 105 -2.97 -25.79 -5.85
CA ASP A 105 -1.82 -26.56 -6.30
C ASP A 105 -1.09 -27.22 -5.11
N LYS A 106 -0.07 -28.04 -5.42
CA LYS A 106 0.78 -28.72 -4.43
C LYS A 106 1.48 -27.76 -3.44
N ASN A 107 1.60 -26.49 -3.80
CA ASN A 107 2.20 -25.44 -2.97
C ASN A 107 1.14 -24.65 -2.18
N GLY A 108 -0.13 -25.04 -2.26
CA GLY A 108 -1.24 -24.36 -1.60
C GLY A 108 -1.69 -23.05 -2.26
N LYS A 109 -1.18 -22.73 -3.46
CA LYS A 109 -1.62 -21.55 -4.22
C LYS A 109 -2.92 -21.85 -4.95
N PRO A 110 -3.80 -20.85 -5.13
CA PRO A 110 -4.99 -21.00 -5.96
C PRO A 110 -4.64 -21.45 -7.37
N GLU A 111 -5.33 -22.47 -7.87
CA GLU A 111 -5.30 -22.82 -9.30
C GLU A 111 -6.22 -21.90 -10.10
N ASP A 112 -5.89 -21.66 -11.37
CA ASP A 112 -6.78 -20.93 -12.25
C ASP A 112 -8.12 -21.67 -12.38
N PRO A 113 -9.27 -20.94 -12.23
CA PRO A 113 -10.57 -21.58 -12.28
C PRO A 113 -10.87 -22.15 -13.68
N SER A 114 -11.42 -23.35 -13.71
CA SER A 114 -11.94 -23.97 -14.93
C SER A 114 -13.21 -23.24 -15.41
N GLU A 115 -13.55 -23.41 -16.70
CA GLU A 115 -14.82 -22.90 -17.25
C GLU A 115 -16.04 -23.45 -16.53
N PHE A 116 -15.97 -24.67 -16.01
CA PHE A 116 -17.05 -25.25 -15.21
C PHE A 116 -17.28 -24.47 -13.91
N GLU A 117 -16.21 -24.17 -13.16
CA GLU A 117 -16.26 -23.39 -11.91
C GLU A 117 -16.73 -21.95 -12.17
N LEU A 118 -16.23 -21.31 -13.23
CA LEU A 118 -16.67 -19.97 -13.65
C LEU A 118 -18.18 -19.95 -13.97
N ASN A 119 -18.65 -20.96 -14.74
CA ASN A 119 -20.05 -21.09 -15.09
C ASN A 119 -20.95 -21.36 -13.89
N HIS A 120 -20.46 -22.15 -12.92
CA HIS A 120 -21.18 -22.41 -11.68
C HIS A 120 -21.45 -21.11 -10.90
N VAL A 121 -20.48 -20.21 -10.83
CA VAL A 121 -20.65 -18.89 -10.17
C VAL A 121 -21.55 -17.97 -11.00
N ARG A 122 -21.40 -17.92 -12.33
CA ARG A 122 -22.14 -17.02 -13.23
C ARG A 122 -23.63 -17.34 -13.35
N LYS A 123 -24.02 -18.61 -13.24
CA LYS A 123 -25.43 -19.06 -13.36
C LYS A 123 -26.31 -18.51 -12.24
N ASP A 124 -25.79 -18.38 -11.05
CA ASP A 124 -26.52 -17.81 -9.91
C ASP A 124 -26.34 -16.29 -9.86
N LYS A 125 -27.27 -15.56 -10.47
CA LYS A 125 -27.25 -14.09 -10.51
C LYS A 125 -27.34 -13.45 -9.14
N GLY A 126 -28.04 -14.05 -8.19
CA GLY A 126 -28.14 -13.57 -6.80
C GLY A 126 -26.79 -13.67 -6.07
N ARG A 127 -26.16 -14.82 -6.17
CA ARG A 127 -24.82 -15.06 -5.62
C ARG A 127 -23.79 -14.15 -6.29
N LEU A 128 -23.84 -13.97 -7.59
CA LEU A 128 -22.92 -13.11 -8.35
C LEU A 128 -23.02 -11.65 -7.90
N LYS A 129 -24.22 -11.12 -7.68
CA LYS A 129 -24.44 -9.77 -7.14
C LYS A 129 -23.79 -9.61 -5.75
N ILE A 130 -23.93 -10.61 -4.89
CA ILE A 130 -23.30 -10.60 -3.57
C ILE A 130 -21.76 -10.65 -3.69
N ILE A 131 -21.24 -11.48 -4.58
CA ILE A 131 -19.79 -11.59 -4.85
C ILE A 131 -19.25 -10.25 -5.35
N ARG A 132 -19.93 -9.60 -6.30
CA ARG A 132 -19.55 -8.31 -6.85
C ARG A 132 -19.44 -7.24 -5.74
N SER A 133 -20.42 -7.18 -4.84
CA SER A 133 -20.35 -6.28 -3.67
C SER A 133 -19.18 -6.60 -2.72
N ARG A 134 -18.88 -7.89 -2.50
CA ARG A 134 -17.78 -8.31 -1.62
C ARG A 134 -16.41 -7.95 -2.19
N LEU A 135 -16.26 -7.91 -3.51
CA LEU A 135 -14.98 -7.61 -4.16
C LEU A 135 -14.51 -6.16 -3.96
N SER A 136 -15.37 -5.22 -3.59
CA SER A 136 -15.02 -3.84 -3.20
C SER A 136 -15.15 -3.57 -1.70
N ASP A 137 -15.56 -4.57 -0.91
CA ASP A 137 -15.78 -4.41 0.54
C ASP A 137 -14.46 -4.58 1.33
N LEU A 138 -14.03 -3.49 1.99
CA LEU A 138 -12.86 -3.48 2.87
C LEU A 138 -12.97 -4.49 4.02
N SER A 139 -14.19 -4.83 4.46
CA SER A 139 -14.39 -5.83 5.52
C SER A 139 -14.08 -7.24 5.03
N TRP A 140 -14.39 -7.54 3.76
CA TRP A 140 -14.01 -8.81 3.13
C TRP A 140 -12.52 -8.92 2.89
N TRP A 141 -11.88 -7.82 2.43
CA TRP A 141 -10.42 -7.75 2.35
C TRP A 141 -9.77 -8.12 3.68
N MET A 142 -10.15 -7.42 4.75
CA MET A 142 -9.56 -7.60 6.08
C MET A 142 -9.90 -8.96 6.69
N ARG A 143 -11.08 -9.51 6.38
CA ARG A 143 -11.47 -10.86 6.80
C ARG A 143 -10.53 -11.90 6.22
N LEU A 144 -10.36 -11.90 4.88
CA LEU A 144 -9.50 -12.89 4.21
C LEU A 144 -8.04 -12.74 4.65
N LEU A 145 -7.51 -11.51 4.71
CA LEU A 145 -6.16 -11.26 5.19
C LEU A 145 -5.94 -11.82 6.59
N SER A 146 -6.79 -11.41 7.53
CA SER A 146 -6.62 -11.80 8.94
C SER A 146 -6.84 -13.30 9.17
N GLN A 147 -7.80 -13.92 8.47
CA GLN A 147 -8.10 -15.32 8.60
C GLN A 147 -6.97 -16.20 8.04
N ASN A 148 -6.48 -15.90 6.83
CA ASN A 148 -5.42 -16.68 6.19
C ASN A 148 -4.13 -16.67 7.01
N ILE A 149 -3.72 -15.50 7.50
CA ILE A 149 -2.52 -15.38 8.34
C ILE A 149 -2.70 -16.09 9.68
N ALA A 150 -3.86 -15.94 10.32
CA ALA A 150 -4.11 -16.60 11.60
C ALA A 150 -4.13 -18.13 11.48
N GLN A 151 -4.74 -18.67 10.43
CA GLN A 151 -4.78 -20.11 10.20
C GLN A 151 -3.37 -20.66 9.91
N ARG A 152 -2.56 -19.94 9.12
CA ARG A 152 -1.19 -20.33 8.80
C ARG A 152 -0.29 -20.28 10.04
N ALA A 153 -0.39 -19.22 10.84
CA ALA A 153 0.36 -19.07 12.09
C ALA A 153 -0.01 -20.14 13.11
N ASN A 154 -1.30 -20.38 13.36
CA ASN A 154 -1.75 -21.42 14.27
C ASN A 154 -1.29 -22.83 13.83
N LYS A 155 -1.34 -23.11 12.53
CA LYS A 155 -0.84 -24.39 11.98
C LYS A 155 0.66 -24.55 12.20
N GLU A 156 1.45 -23.50 12.00
CA GLU A 156 2.89 -23.51 12.23
C GLU A 156 3.23 -23.70 13.70
N ASP A 157 2.51 -22.98 14.59
CA ASP A 157 2.75 -23.03 16.03
C ASP A 157 2.21 -24.33 16.68
N GLY A 158 1.37 -25.11 15.98
CA GLY A 158 0.64 -26.25 16.56
C GLY A 158 -0.41 -25.81 17.59
N GLU A 159 -0.86 -24.55 17.52
CA GLU A 159 -1.71 -23.91 18.52
C GLU A 159 -3.12 -23.67 18.00
N LEU A 160 -4.05 -23.51 18.93
CA LEU A 160 -5.42 -23.11 18.67
C LEU A 160 -5.70 -21.78 19.36
N GLY A 161 -6.40 -20.87 18.67
CA GLY A 161 -6.85 -19.65 19.32
C GLY A 161 -6.73 -18.38 18.48
N LYS A 162 -6.73 -17.26 19.19
CA LYS A 162 -6.75 -15.93 18.55
C LYS A 162 -5.32 -15.44 18.31
N VAL A 163 -4.96 -15.25 17.06
CA VAL A 163 -3.74 -14.54 16.66
C VAL A 163 -3.95 -13.02 16.77
N TRP A 164 -5.12 -12.52 16.40
CA TRP A 164 -5.43 -11.09 16.44
C TRP A 164 -6.16 -10.69 17.71
N GLN A 165 -5.74 -9.57 18.32
CA GLN A 165 -6.28 -9.06 19.58
C GLN A 165 -7.79 -8.78 19.49
N ALA A 166 -8.24 -8.27 18.36
CA ALA A 166 -9.63 -7.91 18.11
C ALA A 166 -9.88 -7.75 16.62
N ARG A 167 -11.10 -7.35 16.24
CA ARG A 167 -11.35 -6.84 14.89
C ARG A 167 -10.45 -5.64 14.61
N TYR A 168 -10.01 -5.46 13.36
CA TYR A 168 -9.18 -4.31 12.96
C TYR A 168 -9.83 -2.97 13.32
N ARG A 169 -9.02 -1.95 13.55
CA ARG A 169 -9.48 -0.55 13.63
C ARG A 169 -9.57 0.02 12.23
N ALA A 170 -10.52 0.93 12.03
CA ALA A 170 -10.71 1.65 10.79
C ALA A 170 -10.87 3.14 11.10
N VAL A 171 -10.19 3.98 10.32
CA VAL A 171 -10.29 5.45 10.37
C VAL A 171 -10.50 5.93 8.94
N ARG A 172 -11.65 6.55 8.67
CA ARG A 172 -11.95 7.13 7.37
C ARG A 172 -11.15 8.42 7.16
N LEU A 173 -10.54 8.58 5.98
CA LEU A 173 -9.77 9.76 5.60
C LEU A 173 -10.62 10.60 4.64
N LEU A 174 -10.87 11.88 4.99
CA LEU A 174 -11.88 12.69 4.30
C LEU A 174 -11.29 13.69 3.30
N ASP A 175 -10.01 14.05 3.48
CA ASP A 175 -9.37 15.09 2.69
C ASP A 175 -7.89 14.79 2.43
N GLU A 176 -7.28 15.61 1.58
CA GLU A 176 -5.89 15.47 1.18
C GLU A 176 -4.92 15.52 2.36
N THR A 177 -5.14 16.44 3.31
CA THR A 177 -4.30 16.58 4.50
C THR A 177 -4.29 15.30 5.33
N ALA A 178 -5.46 14.71 5.56
CA ALA A 178 -5.59 13.45 6.29
C ALA A 178 -4.98 12.27 5.54
N ILE A 179 -5.15 12.20 4.22
CA ILE A 179 -4.59 11.13 3.38
C ILE A 179 -3.07 11.20 3.41
N LEU A 180 -2.48 12.37 3.15
CA LEU A 180 -1.04 12.57 3.13
C LEU A 180 -0.42 12.32 4.52
N ALA A 181 -1.00 12.89 5.58
CA ALA A 181 -0.51 12.70 6.95
C ALA A 181 -0.61 11.22 7.40
N CYS A 182 -1.70 10.54 7.02
CA CYS A 182 -1.86 9.12 7.31
C CYS A 182 -0.86 8.25 6.52
N ALA A 183 -0.63 8.54 5.24
CA ALA A 183 0.34 7.85 4.43
C ALA A 183 1.76 7.99 5.03
N ALA A 184 2.16 9.21 5.38
CA ALA A 184 3.43 9.46 6.07
C ALA A 184 3.50 8.77 7.45
N TYR A 185 2.42 8.80 8.23
CA TYR A 185 2.33 8.09 9.52
C TYR A 185 2.55 6.58 9.35
N VAL A 186 2.00 5.97 8.32
CA VAL A 186 2.13 4.54 8.02
C VAL A 186 3.54 4.22 7.55
N ASP A 187 4.04 4.93 6.54
CA ASP A 187 5.34 4.66 5.93
C ASP A 187 6.52 4.93 6.88
N LEU A 188 6.40 5.90 7.78
CA LEU A 188 7.41 6.22 8.79
C LEU A 188 7.25 5.43 10.10
N ASN A 189 6.31 4.49 10.18
CA ASN A 189 6.07 3.75 11.42
C ASN A 189 7.31 2.97 11.91
N PRO A 190 8.08 2.24 11.06
CA PRO A 190 9.30 1.57 11.51
C PRO A 190 10.35 2.53 12.05
N ILE A 191 10.57 3.69 11.41
CA ILE A 191 11.53 4.70 11.86
C ILE A 191 11.11 5.28 13.22
N ARG A 192 9.82 5.56 13.40
CA ARG A 192 9.26 6.06 14.67
C ARG A 192 9.31 5.02 15.78
N ALA A 193 9.29 3.75 15.45
CA ALA A 193 9.43 2.63 16.37
C ALA A 193 10.91 2.25 16.62
N ALA A 194 11.87 2.98 16.05
CA ALA A 194 13.31 2.69 16.09
C ALA A 194 13.67 1.28 15.56
N LEU A 195 12.89 0.78 14.60
CA LEU A 195 13.13 -0.48 13.91
C LEU A 195 13.93 -0.31 12.60
N ALA A 196 13.99 0.92 12.08
CA ALA A 196 14.76 1.29 10.90
C ALA A 196 15.33 2.69 11.05
N ASP A 197 16.42 2.96 10.35
CA ASP A 197 17.08 4.26 10.36
C ASP A 197 16.73 5.13 9.16
N THR A 198 16.40 4.52 8.05
CA THR A 198 16.09 5.18 6.78
C THR A 198 14.81 4.62 6.17
N ILE A 199 14.28 5.31 5.17
CA ILE A 199 13.10 4.86 4.43
C ILE A 199 13.43 3.59 3.65
N GLU A 200 14.62 3.51 3.06
CA GLU A 200 15.12 2.38 2.30
C GLU A 200 15.31 1.13 3.17
N GLY A 201 15.72 1.33 4.43
CA GLY A 201 15.87 0.27 5.42
C GLY A 201 14.57 -0.09 6.15
N SER A 202 13.44 0.55 5.82
CA SER A 202 12.13 0.28 6.44
C SER A 202 11.43 -0.90 5.77
N ASP A 203 11.85 -2.12 6.07
CA ASP A 203 11.32 -3.34 5.47
C ASP A 203 9.79 -3.46 5.58
N PHE A 204 9.18 -4.04 4.55
CA PHE A 204 7.74 -4.27 4.43
C PHE A 204 6.88 -3.00 4.48
N THR A 205 7.44 -1.84 4.12
CA THR A 205 6.69 -0.60 3.92
C THR A 205 6.47 -0.29 2.45
N SER A 206 5.43 0.51 2.18
CA SER A 206 5.20 1.04 0.84
C SER A 206 6.27 2.04 0.41
N ALA A 207 6.84 2.81 1.34
CA ALA A 207 7.92 3.74 1.04
C ALA A 207 9.17 3.03 0.53
N GLN A 208 9.64 1.97 1.22
CA GLN A 208 10.76 1.16 0.76
C GLN A 208 10.53 0.61 -0.66
N LYS A 209 9.35 0.03 -0.91
CA LYS A 209 9.02 -0.52 -2.23
C LYS A 209 9.06 0.55 -3.32
N ARG A 210 8.60 1.77 -3.02
CA ARG A 210 8.66 2.91 -3.94
C ARG A 210 10.08 3.42 -4.17
N CYS A 211 10.93 3.46 -3.12
CA CYS A 211 12.35 3.78 -3.26
C CYS A 211 13.04 2.80 -4.22
N HIS A 212 12.84 1.52 -4.04
CA HIS A 212 13.42 0.50 -4.92
C HIS A 212 12.89 0.60 -6.36
N ASP A 213 11.60 0.88 -6.56
CA ASP A 213 11.03 1.09 -7.90
C ASP A 213 11.61 2.33 -8.61
N VAL A 214 11.91 3.39 -7.87
CA VAL A 214 12.57 4.60 -8.41
C VAL A 214 14.02 4.29 -8.75
N GLN A 215 14.77 3.63 -7.86
CA GLN A 215 16.16 3.24 -8.10
C GLN A 215 16.29 2.30 -9.30
N ALA A 216 15.40 1.30 -9.42
CA ALA A 216 15.38 0.38 -10.56
C ALA A 216 15.13 1.10 -11.90
N LYS A 217 14.30 2.14 -11.92
CA LYS A 217 14.07 2.94 -13.13
C LYS A 217 15.29 3.78 -13.50
N LEU A 218 16.00 4.33 -12.53
CA LEU A 218 17.23 5.11 -12.76
C LEU A 218 18.37 4.24 -13.29
N SER A 219 18.52 3.00 -12.79
CA SER A 219 19.54 2.06 -13.25
C SER A 219 19.28 1.52 -14.66
N VAL A 220 18.03 1.40 -15.09
CA VAL A 220 17.67 0.97 -16.46
C VAL A 220 17.72 2.14 -17.45
N GLY A 221 17.51 3.37 -16.99
CA GLY A 221 17.56 4.59 -17.83
C GLY A 221 18.96 5.11 -18.16
N GLY A 222 20.02 4.46 -17.65
CA GLY A 222 21.41 4.87 -17.84
C GLY A 222 22.09 4.41 -19.14
N VAL A 223 21.33 3.90 -20.13
CA VAL A 223 21.85 3.57 -21.47
C VAL A 223 21.08 4.32 -22.54
N GLN A 224 21.79 5.27 -23.15
CA GLN A 224 21.48 6.08 -24.33
C GLN A 224 20.73 7.40 -24.12
N CYS A 225 21.53 8.47 -23.96
CA CYS A 225 21.21 9.73 -24.64
C CYS A 225 21.53 9.57 -26.13
N PRO A 226 20.62 9.84 -27.06
CA PRO A 226 20.99 10.20 -28.41
C PRO A 226 21.58 11.61 -28.34
N VAL A 227 22.85 11.74 -28.68
CA VAL A 227 23.46 13.04 -28.99
C VAL A 227 22.94 13.40 -30.37
N ASP A 228 22.05 14.36 -30.47
CA ASP A 228 21.74 15.01 -31.74
C ASP A 228 23.03 15.69 -32.20
N ALA A 229 23.65 15.09 -33.23
CA ALA A 229 24.71 15.69 -33.97
C ALA A 229 24.10 16.44 -35.17
N ASP A 230 23.98 17.75 -35.04
CA ASP A 230 23.91 18.65 -36.19
C ASP A 230 25.07 19.61 -36.08
N THR A 231 26.12 19.32 -36.83
CA THR A 231 27.03 20.31 -37.48
C THR A 231 27.87 19.60 -38.53
N THR A 232 27.69 20.09 -39.72
CA THR A 232 28.48 19.89 -40.93
C THR A 232 29.95 20.29 -40.75
N ASP A 233 30.90 19.57 -41.34
CA ASP A 233 31.79 19.87 -42.43
C ASP A 233 33.07 19.04 -42.41
N ASP A 234 33.33 18.44 -43.59
CA ASP A 234 34.56 18.08 -44.27
C ASP A 234 35.89 17.90 -43.51
N ASP A 235 36.49 16.73 -43.54
CA ASP A 235 37.71 16.47 -44.31
C ASP A 235 38.15 15.01 -44.28
N ALA A 236 38.81 14.57 -45.34
CA ALA A 236 39.18 13.20 -45.65
C ALA A 236 40.46 12.74 -44.92
N GLY A 237 40.47 11.45 -44.51
CA GLY A 237 41.71 10.84 -44.03
C GLY A 237 41.56 9.34 -43.83
N ASP A 238 42.00 8.56 -44.84
CA ASP A 238 42.20 7.11 -44.83
C ASP A 238 43.05 6.60 -43.66
N VAL A 239 42.56 5.67 -42.89
CA VAL A 239 43.40 4.71 -42.14
C VAL A 239 42.71 3.35 -42.02
N GLN A 240 43.47 2.32 -42.44
CA GLN A 240 43.11 0.92 -42.58
C GLN A 240 42.70 0.20 -41.32
N VAL A 241 41.75 -0.69 -41.49
CA VAL A 241 41.20 -1.65 -40.51
C VAL A 241 42.16 -2.84 -40.41
N SER A 242 42.60 -3.18 -39.24
CA SER A 242 43.16 -4.53 -38.92
C SER A 242 42.18 -5.36 -38.13
N ASN A 243 41.73 -6.45 -38.74
CA ASN A 243 40.91 -7.50 -38.15
C ASN A 243 41.65 -8.26 -37.07
N GLY A 244 41.15 -8.17 -35.82
CA GLY A 244 41.50 -9.07 -34.73
C GLY A 244 40.33 -9.99 -34.38
N ARG A 245 40.45 -11.25 -34.83
CA ARG A 245 39.60 -12.37 -34.37
C ARG A 245 39.84 -12.62 -32.87
N VAL A 246 38.81 -12.69 -32.07
CA VAL A 246 38.87 -13.28 -30.72
C VAL A 246 37.91 -14.48 -30.70
N ASN A 247 38.51 -15.64 -30.37
CA ASN A 247 37.87 -16.94 -30.24
C ASN A 247 36.83 -16.99 -29.11
N PRO A 248 35.79 -17.84 -29.23
CA PRO A 248 34.90 -18.15 -28.12
C PRO A 248 35.55 -19.17 -27.19
N LEU A 249 35.76 -18.85 -25.94
CA LEU A 249 36.14 -19.80 -24.89
C LEU A 249 34.95 -20.12 -23.99
N SER A 250 34.58 -21.37 -24.15
CA SER A 250 34.05 -22.36 -23.19
C SER A 250 32.98 -21.94 -22.17
N ASP A 251 31.78 -22.41 -22.41
CA ASP A 251 30.81 -22.83 -21.40
C ASP A 251 31.48 -23.79 -20.38
N GLN A 252 31.67 -23.36 -19.16
CA GLN A 252 31.73 -24.25 -18.02
C GLN A 252 31.10 -23.64 -16.79
N ALA A 253 29.99 -24.28 -16.37
CA ALA A 253 29.53 -24.45 -15.01
C ALA A 253 29.28 -23.17 -14.18
N ARG A 254 28.16 -22.51 -14.38
CA ARG A 254 27.42 -21.92 -13.28
C ARG A 254 26.47 -22.98 -12.72
N GLN A 255 26.89 -23.63 -11.64
CA GLN A 255 26.00 -24.42 -10.79
C GLN A 255 24.91 -23.50 -10.27
N GLU A 256 23.70 -23.72 -10.76
CA GLU A 256 22.48 -23.12 -10.25
C GLU A 256 22.24 -23.67 -8.84
N SER A 257 22.40 -22.83 -7.85
CA SER A 257 21.84 -23.05 -6.51
C SER A 257 20.32 -23.01 -6.63
N PRO A 258 19.58 -23.96 -6.06
CA PRO A 258 18.13 -23.97 -6.12
C PRO A 258 17.53 -23.05 -5.02
N VAL A 259 17.86 -21.77 -5.07
CA VAL A 259 17.05 -20.75 -4.43
C VAL A 259 16.19 -20.17 -5.55
N GLY A 260 14.94 -20.64 -5.63
CA GLY A 260 14.00 -20.15 -6.62
C GLY A 260 13.99 -18.63 -6.62
N ASP A 261 14.20 -18.07 -7.79
CA ASP A 261 14.04 -16.65 -8.12
C ASP A 261 12.65 -16.17 -7.70
N MET A 262 12.51 -15.82 -6.44
CA MET A 262 11.42 -14.99 -5.96
C MET A 262 11.77 -13.54 -6.34
N GLY A 263 11.67 -13.26 -7.63
CA GLY A 263 11.92 -11.96 -8.19
C GLY A 263 11.23 -10.88 -7.36
N TYR A 264 12.00 -9.93 -6.88
CA TYR A 264 11.54 -8.74 -6.20
C TYR A 264 10.33 -8.15 -6.94
N ASN A 265 9.14 -8.31 -6.36
CA ASN A 265 7.88 -7.98 -7.03
C ASN A 265 7.59 -6.47 -6.99
N GLY A 266 8.54 -5.66 -6.52
CA GLY A 266 8.45 -4.20 -6.46
C GLY A 266 7.15 -3.70 -5.81
N GLY A 267 6.91 -2.42 -5.97
CA GLY A 267 5.66 -1.75 -5.54
C GLY A 267 4.50 -1.89 -6.54
N ARG A 268 4.54 -2.82 -7.50
CA ARG A 268 3.55 -2.94 -8.58
C ARG A 268 2.10 -3.13 -8.12
N HIS A 269 1.90 -3.72 -6.95
CA HIS A 269 0.60 -3.95 -6.33
C HIS A 269 0.07 -2.70 -5.60
N LEU A 270 0.94 -1.74 -5.32
CA LEU A 270 0.56 -0.46 -4.71
C LEU A 270 -0.05 0.48 -5.75
N ALA A 271 -1.05 1.26 -5.36
CA ALA A 271 -1.55 2.35 -6.17
C ALA A 271 -0.44 3.42 -6.37
N PRO A 272 -0.39 4.09 -7.54
CA PRO A 272 0.51 5.22 -7.73
C PRO A 272 0.27 6.31 -6.68
N VAL A 273 1.32 7.04 -6.30
CA VAL A 273 1.16 8.24 -5.46
C VAL A 273 0.45 9.32 -6.25
N GLU A 274 1.01 9.67 -7.40
CA GLU A 274 0.65 10.83 -8.20
C GLU A 274 -0.71 10.70 -8.89
N LEU A 275 -1.59 11.67 -8.64
CA LEU A 275 -2.81 11.92 -9.41
C LEU A 275 -2.46 12.67 -10.68
N ARG A 276 -2.39 11.96 -11.81
CA ARG A 276 -2.13 12.57 -13.12
C ARG A 276 -3.40 13.20 -13.69
N GLY A 277 -3.25 14.43 -14.19
CA GLY A 277 -4.22 15.04 -15.10
C GLY A 277 -5.47 15.63 -14.50
N GLY A 278 -5.41 16.27 -13.31
CA GLY A 278 -6.52 17.09 -12.77
C GLY A 278 -7.89 16.41 -12.68
N SER A 279 -7.98 15.13 -13.06
CA SER A 279 -9.22 14.39 -13.07
C SER A 279 -9.53 13.90 -11.66
N SER A 280 -10.82 13.96 -11.34
CA SER A 280 -11.38 13.45 -10.10
C SER A 280 -10.78 12.09 -9.73
N THR A 281 -10.48 11.88 -8.46
CA THR A 281 -9.99 10.62 -7.89
C THR A 281 -10.96 9.45 -8.08
N THR A 282 -12.14 9.73 -8.58
CA THR A 282 -13.23 8.80 -8.70
C THR A 282 -13.28 8.08 -10.03
N GLY A 283 -13.68 7.87 -10.90
CA GLY A 283 -13.78 7.19 -12.18
C GLY A 283 -12.93 5.89 -12.31
N PRO A 284 -13.38 4.93 -13.06
CA PRO A 284 -12.68 3.67 -13.25
C PRO A 284 -11.33 3.88 -13.97
N CYS A 285 -10.32 3.23 -13.49
CA CYS A 285 -8.99 3.20 -14.11
C CYS A 285 -8.37 1.82 -13.89
N VAL A 286 -8.65 0.90 -14.80
CA VAL A 286 -8.21 -0.49 -14.69
C VAL A 286 -6.72 -0.62 -14.95
N HIS A 287 -6.02 -1.37 -14.14
CA HIS A 287 -4.61 -1.67 -14.35
C HIS A 287 -4.43 -2.71 -15.45
N LYS A 288 -3.85 -2.33 -16.58
CA LYS A 288 -3.68 -3.18 -17.77
C LYS A 288 -2.88 -4.48 -17.52
N ARG A 289 -2.01 -4.52 -16.50
CA ARG A 289 -1.15 -5.68 -16.19
C ARG A 289 -1.70 -6.57 -15.07
N GLY A 290 -2.89 -6.32 -14.57
CA GLY A 290 -3.54 -7.14 -13.55
C GLY A 290 -2.82 -7.21 -12.19
N ALA A 291 -1.82 -6.35 -11.92
CA ALA A 291 -1.09 -6.37 -10.65
C ALA A 291 -1.86 -5.71 -9.49
N ARG A 292 -2.84 -4.86 -9.81
CA ARG A 292 -3.68 -4.11 -8.87
C ARG A 292 -5.01 -3.72 -9.51
N CYS A 293 -5.92 -3.20 -8.71
CA CYS A 293 -7.26 -2.82 -9.15
C CYS A 293 -7.24 -1.66 -10.16
N SER A 294 -6.47 -0.59 -9.88
CA SER A 294 -6.47 0.60 -10.72
C SER A 294 -5.10 1.27 -10.83
N ASN A 295 -4.96 2.17 -11.80
CA ASN A 295 -3.80 3.05 -11.95
C ASN A 295 -4.01 4.45 -11.36
N LYS A 296 -5.10 4.65 -10.63
CA LYS A 296 -5.46 5.95 -10.07
C LYS A 296 -4.53 6.28 -8.91
N GLY A 297 -3.84 7.41 -9.00
CA GLY A 297 -3.09 7.97 -7.88
C GLY A 297 -4.00 8.41 -6.74
N PHE A 298 -3.41 8.86 -5.64
CA PHE A 298 -4.18 9.28 -4.47
C PHE A 298 -3.74 10.61 -3.86
N LEU A 299 -2.64 11.21 -4.35
CA LEU A 299 -2.13 12.52 -3.92
C LEU A 299 -1.75 13.37 -5.13
N PRO A 300 -1.96 14.69 -5.07
CA PRO A 300 -1.55 15.60 -6.14
C PRO A 300 -0.07 16.05 -5.99
N ILE A 301 0.80 15.10 -5.68
CA ILE A 301 2.26 15.25 -5.62
C ILE A 301 2.91 14.04 -6.30
N SER A 302 4.10 14.24 -6.83
CA SER A 302 4.88 13.16 -7.45
C SER A 302 5.40 12.17 -6.41
N THR A 303 5.77 10.97 -6.87
CA THR A 303 6.41 9.98 -5.99
C THR A 303 7.73 10.50 -5.41
N ALA A 304 8.50 11.25 -6.18
CA ALA A 304 9.76 11.83 -5.72
C ALA A 304 9.54 12.88 -4.61
N GLU A 305 8.58 13.78 -4.79
CA GLU A 305 8.20 14.75 -3.76
C GLU A 305 7.70 14.07 -2.49
N TYR A 306 6.88 13.03 -2.63
CA TYR A 306 6.41 12.25 -1.48
C TYR A 306 7.56 11.61 -0.71
N LEU A 307 8.49 10.94 -1.37
CA LEU A 307 9.65 10.31 -0.73
C LEU A 307 10.57 11.35 -0.07
N SER A 308 10.80 12.49 -0.73
CA SER A 308 11.56 13.62 -0.18
C SER A 308 10.89 14.18 1.09
N LEU A 309 9.56 14.31 1.08
CA LEU A 309 8.79 14.75 2.25
C LEU A 309 8.90 13.75 3.40
N LEU A 310 8.85 12.44 3.11
CA LEU A 310 9.03 11.41 4.13
C LEU A 310 10.42 11.46 4.75
N ASP A 311 11.49 11.56 3.96
CA ASP A 311 12.86 11.64 4.44
C ASP A 311 13.07 12.87 5.34
N TRP A 312 12.61 14.04 4.89
CA TRP A 312 12.64 15.24 5.72
C TRP A 312 11.86 15.06 7.03
N THR A 313 10.64 14.52 6.97
CA THR A 313 9.79 14.29 8.15
C THR A 313 10.44 13.30 9.12
N ALA A 314 11.08 12.24 8.63
CA ALA A 314 11.81 11.27 9.44
C ALA A 314 12.92 11.95 10.27
N ARG A 315 13.67 12.86 9.64
CA ARG A 315 14.74 13.63 10.33
C ARG A 315 14.21 14.55 11.40
N GLN A 316 13.03 15.17 11.19
CA GLN A 316 12.40 16.05 12.18
C GLN A 316 11.86 15.27 13.40
N THR A 317 11.48 14.01 13.23
CA THR A 317 10.91 13.21 14.31
C THR A 317 11.97 12.60 15.24
N ARG A 318 13.26 12.62 14.86
CA ARG A 318 14.38 12.19 15.71
C ARG A 318 14.75 13.29 16.69
N SER A 319 14.89 12.96 17.97
CA SER A 319 15.26 13.92 19.02
C SER A 319 16.65 14.51 18.76
N GLY A 320 16.76 15.83 18.81
CA GLY A 320 18.02 16.56 18.87
C GLY A 320 18.45 17.35 17.63
N LYS A 321 17.77 17.24 16.47
CA LYS A 321 18.06 18.06 15.29
C LYS A 321 16.77 18.62 14.69
N ARG A 322 16.40 19.83 15.07
CA ARG A 322 15.43 20.64 14.32
C ARG A 322 16.14 21.19 13.07
N GLY A 323 15.91 20.59 11.92
CA GLY A 323 16.31 21.15 10.63
C GLY A 323 15.34 22.25 10.20
N SER A 324 15.82 23.21 9.40
CA SER A 324 14.95 24.17 8.74
C SER A 324 14.01 23.46 7.76
N THR A 325 12.79 23.97 7.59
CA THR A 325 11.87 23.48 6.57
C THR A 325 12.43 23.80 5.19
N PRO A 326 12.67 22.79 4.32
CA PRO A 326 13.12 23.05 2.97
C PRO A 326 12.10 23.90 2.20
N LYS A 327 12.57 24.92 1.49
CA LYS A 327 11.72 25.85 0.72
C LYS A 327 10.82 25.14 -0.27
N GLN A 328 11.24 23.99 -0.79
CA GLN A 328 10.47 23.17 -1.72
C GLN A 328 9.13 22.65 -1.16
N PHE A 329 8.96 22.55 0.16
CA PHE A 329 7.71 22.12 0.79
C PHE A 329 6.78 23.27 1.19
N ALA A 330 7.22 24.52 1.11
CA ALA A 330 6.37 25.65 1.42
C ALA A 330 5.07 25.67 0.58
N PRO A 331 5.11 25.52 -0.77
CA PRO A 331 3.88 25.50 -1.56
C PRO A 331 2.92 24.38 -1.19
N LEU A 332 3.45 23.23 -0.74
CA LEU A 332 2.63 22.12 -0.27
C LEU A 332 1.92 22.47 1.03
N PHE A 333 2.64 22.99 2.00
CA PHE A 333 2.07 23.35 3.30
C PHE A 333 1.08 24.50 3.19
N ASP A 334 1.36 25.51 2.35
CA ASP A 334 0.44 26.61 2.04
C ASP A 334 -0.87 26.09 1.44
N ARG A 335 -0.79 25.18 0.47
CA ARG A 335 -1.97 24.54 -0.15
C ARG A 335 -2.77 23.72 0.86
N LEU A 336 -2.11 23.04 1.80
CA LEU A 336 -2.76 22.27 2.86
C LEU A 336 -3.28 23.14 4.01
N GLY A 337 -2.92 24.44 4.05
CA GLY A 337 -3.28 25.36 5.12
C GLY A 337 -2.70 24.99 6.48
N ILE A 338 -1.48 24.44 6.52
CA ILE A 338 -0.80 24.01 7.74
C ILE A 338 0.68 24.42 7.75
N SER A 339 1.24 24.62 8.94
CA SER A 339 2.68 24.82 9.08
C SER A 339 3.45 23.48 9.10
N ALA A 340 4.76 23.57 8.90
CA ALA A 340 5.65 22.42 9.01
C ALA A 340 5.62 21.77 10.41
N GLU A 341 5.40 22.56 11.45
CA GLU A 341 5.29 22.07 12.83
C GLU A 341 3.99 21.30 13.03
N ILE A 342 2.87 21.83 12.52
CA ILE A 342 1.57 21.14 12.52
C ILE A 342 1.68 19.84 11.74
N TRP A 343 2.34 19.85 10.60
CA TRP A 343 2.59 18.64 9.80
C TRP A 343 3.33 17.58 10.60
N CYS A 344 4.48 17.92 11.19
CA CYS A 344 5.25 16.96 11.98
C CYS A 344 4.44 16.40 13.15
N ARG A 345 3.62 17.22 13.81
CA ARG A 345 2.73 16.78 14.89
C ARG A 345 1.61 15.86 14.37
N LEU A 346 0.99 16.19 13.22
CA LEU A 346 0.00 15.34 12.58
C LEU A 346 0.55 13.95 12.27
N VAL A 347 1.73 13.86 11.64
CA VAL A 347 2.37 12.59 11.33
C VAL A 347 2.78 11.85 12.59
N LYS A 348 3.34 12.52 13.59
CA LYS A 348 3.78 11.88 14.84
C LYS A 348 2.61 11.32 15.64
N ASP A 349 1.53 12.06 15.78
CA ASP A 349 0.44 11.76 16.72
C ASP A 349 -0.86 11.33 16.00
N PHE A 350 -0.83 11.00 14.70
CA PHE A 350 -2.01 10.68 13.89
C PHE A 350 -2.99 9.73 14.60
N GLY A 351 -2.48 8.63 15.14
CA GLY A 351 -3.31 7.62 15.83
C GLY A 351 -3.91 8.10 17.16
N LYS A 352 -3.37 9.19 17.75
CA LYS A 352 -3.91 9.83 18.96
C LYS A 352 -4.92 10.92 18.59
N LEU A 353 -4.64 11.71 17.55
CA LEU A 353 -5.47 12.81 17.10
C LEU A 353 -6.80 12.35 16.50
N PHE A 354 -6.77 11.22 15.75
CA PHE A 354 -7.94 10.71 15.05
C PHE A 354 -8.36 9.33 15.55
N SER A 355 -9.66 9.07 15.56
CA SER A 355 -10.22 7.81 16.10
C SER A 355 -11.00 6.99 15.08
N VAL A 356 -12.03 7.56 14.47
CA VAL A 356 -12.94 6.92 13.50
C VAL A 356 -12.88 7.61 12.15
N VAL A 357 -12.62 8.91 12.17
CA VAL A 357 -12.55 9.78 11.01
C VAL A 357 -11.37 10.72 11.17
N ALA A 358 -10.68 11.04 10.08
CA ALA A 358 -9.59 12.00 10.02
C ALA A 358 -9.83 12.97 8.86
N GLY A 359 -9.51 14.24 9.10
CA GLY A 359 -9.68 15.34 8.14
C GLY A 359 -9.61 16.69 8.86
N GLN A 360 -9.70 17.75 8.07
CA GLN A 360 -9.91 19.09 8.58
C GLN A 360 -11.23 19.15 9.36
N PRO A 361 -11.30 19.92 10.47
CA PRO A 361 -12.50 19.97 11.32
C PRO A 361 -13.80 20.23 10.55
N GLN A 362 -13.76 21.15 9.57
CA GLN A 362 -14.91 21.47 8.73
C GLN A 362 -15.38 20.26 7.93
N ARG A 363 -14.47 19.50 7.33
CA ARG A 363 -14.79 18.28 6.56
C ARG A 363 -15.39 17.19 7.44
N ILE A 364 -14.89 17.06 8.66
CA ILE A 364 -15.45 16.10 9.63
C ILE A 364 -16.87 16.52 10.02
N ASP A 365 -17.11 17.81 10.26
CA ASP A 365 -18.44 18.33 10.62
C ASP A 365 -19.43 18.19 9.45
N GLU A 366 -19.03 18.47 8.20
CA GLU A 366 -19.79 18.21 6.98
C GLU A 366 -20.14 16.73 6.83
N HIS A 367 -19.17 15.84 7.02
CA HIS A 367 -19.41 14.40 6.95
C HIS A 367 -20.36 13.93 8.04
N ARG A 368 -20.24 14.48 9.25
CA ARG A 368 -21.10 14.19 10.39
C ARG A 368 -22.53 14.64 10.14
N SER A 369 -22.77 15.78 9.50
CA SER A 369 -24.11 16.28 9.20
C SER A 369 -24.88 15.37 8.24
N LYS A 370 -24.15 14.67 7.36
CA LYS A 370 -24.70 13.71 6.39
C LYS A 370 -24.86 12.30 6.95
N SER A 371 -24.33 12.03 8.14
CA SER A 371 -24.29 10.71 8.75
C SER A 371 -25.27 10.63 9.92
N THR A 372 -25.92 9.48 10.08
CA THR A 372 -26.76 9.16 11.26
C THR A 372 -25.91 8.92 12.52
N SER A 373 -24.61 8.73 12.38
CA SER A 373 -23.72 8.43 13.50
C SER A 373 -23.24 9.69 14.23
N ARG A 374 -23.61 9.83 15.51
CA ARG A 374 -23.12 10.91 16.39
C ARG A 374 -21.65 10.75 16.82
N ARG A 375 -20.97 9.71 16.41
CA ARG A 375 -19.61 9.37 16.89
C ARG A 375 -18.50 9.98 16.05
N TYR A 376 -18.80 10.61 14.93
CA TYR A 376 -17.84 11.40 14.16
C TYR A 376 -17.58 12.72 14.88
N ARG A 377 -16.63 12.72 15.80
CA ARG A 377 -16.24 13.92 16.56
C ARG A 377 -14.77 14.18 16.38
N THR A 378 -14.43 15.41 16.06
CA THR A 378 -13.05 15.92 16.17
C THR A 378 -12.75 16.13 17.65
N ARG A 379 -11.61 15.63 18.11
CA ARG A 379 -11.13 15.94 19.46
C ARG A 379 -10.80 17.42 19.56
N GLN A 380 -10.95 18.02 20.74
CA GLN A 380 -10.66 19.43 20.95
C GLN A 380 -9.21 19.76 20.59
N GLU A 381 -8.27 18.95 21.03
CA GLU A 381 -6.84 19.07 20.66
C GLU A 381 -6.61 19.11 19.14
N THR A 382 -7.35 18.31 18.37
CA THR A 382 -7.26 18.30 16.91
C THR A 382 -7.88 19.55 16.29
N ARG A 383 -8.96 20.10 16.88
CA ARG A 383 -9.57 21.37 16.44
C ARG A 383 -8.61 22.53 16.67
N GLU A 384 -7.99 22.59 17.82
CA GLU A 384 -7.01 23.63 18.17
C GLU A 384 -5.77 23.53 17.27
N LEU A 385 -5.27 22.32 17.02
CA LEU A 385 -4.11 22.09 16.15
C LEU A 385 -4.36 22.49 14.68
N LEU A 386 -5.57 22.26 14.16
CA LEU A 386 -5.95 22.51 12.77
C LEU A 386 -6.82 23.78 12.61
N ALA A 387 -6.91 24.62 13.64
CA ALA A 387 -7.56 25.91 13.53
C ALA A 387 -6.82 26.76 12.48
N PRO A 388 -7.54 27.47 11.59
CA PRO A 388 -6.88 28.44 10.72
C PRO A 388 -6.20 29.50 11.58
N ALA A 389 -4.96 29.87 11.16
CA ALA A 389 -4.17 30.89 11.82
C ALA A 389 -4.80 32.28 11.71
#